data_001d7552c848fe69aa0480e0147d816b
#
_entry.id   001d7552c848fe69aa0480e0147d816b
#
_cell.length_a   1.000
_cell.length_b   1.000
_cell.length_c   1.000
_cell.angle_alpha   90.00
_cell.angle_beta   90.00
_cell.angle_gamma   90.00
#
_symmetry.space_group_name_H-M   'P 1'
#
loop_
_entity.id
_entity.type
_entity.pdbx_description
1 polymer ?
#
loop_
_entity_poly.entity_id
_entity_poly.type
_entity_poly.pdbx_seq_one_letter_code
_entity_poly.pdbx_strand_id
1 'polypeptide(L)'
;MIAAILPLSSFAQGVDFKELTMQEALTLAEKEKKMVFVDFYTTWCGPCKMMSSEVFTREQVGAYFNREFVNLKVDAEKGEGVELAKKYQVKAYPTFVVLKADGTEVYRTSGARPAEEFVDKIRKGIDPKWSPEGLTRRYKKGERTPELVNEYALLQMETGNGELGNQVVREYFDRLSDKRRVKPENFFLYTRYALNYRDPKADYMFANKDRFVKENGREKVDSLLYGWLRQQVMPFVSARIISGMEVNEGEWIRLKEKIRNAALSNGEEGLVELGEI
;
A
#
# COMPACT_ATOMS: atom_id res chain seq x y z
N MET A 1 54.86 15.15 -6.00
CA MET A 1 53.52 15.75 -5.75
C MET A 1 52.49 14.70 -6.15
N ILE A 2 51.84 14.07 -5.18
CA ILE A 2 50.77 13.09 -5.41
C ILE A 2 49.46 13.88 -5.39
N ALA A 3 48.82 14.00 -6.54
CA ALA A 3 47.52 14.60 -6.65
C ALA A 3 46.49 13.65 -6.05
N ALA A 4 45.92 14.00 -4.91
CA ALA A 4 44.80 13.30 -4.33
C ALA A 4 43.56 13.53 -5.23
N ILE A 5 43.14 12.47 -5.92
CA ILE A 5 41.84 12.44 -6.62
C ILE A 5 40.79 12.30 -5.53
N LEU A 6 40.19 13.41 -5.14
CA LEU A 6 38.97 13.40 -4.32
C LEU A 6 37.87 12.73 -5.12
N PRO A 7 37.13 11.76 -4.56
CA PRO A 7 35.99 11.20 -5.23
C PRO A 7 34.97 12.35 -5.40
N LEU A 8 34.57 12.63 -6.65
CA LEU A 8 33.42 13.47 -6.94
C LEU A 8 32.24 12.81 -6.19
N SER A 9 31.75 13.51 -5.16
CA SER A 9 30.49 13.19 -4.51
C SER A 9 29.41 13.24 -5.60
N SER A 10 29.01 12.09 -6.11
CA SER A 10 27.84 11.97 -6.95
C SER A 10 26.66 12.46 -6.10
N PHE A 11 26.23 13.70 -6.33
CA PHE A 11 24.94 14.13 -5.81
C PHE A 11 23.93 13.09 -6.31
N ALA A 12 23.28 12.43 -5.39
CA ALA A 12 22.31 11.40 -5.72
C ALA A 12 21.17 12.09 -6.48
N GLN A 13 21.22 11.93 -7.80
CA GLN A 13 20.15 12.32 -8.70
C GLN A 13 18.98 11.33 -8.52
N GLY A 14 17.78 11.74 -8.89
CA GLY A 14 16.64 10.85 -9.00
C GLY A 14 16.93 9.62 -9.87
N VAL A 15 15.92 8.89 -10.27
CA VAL A 15 16.06 7.71 -11.15
C VAL A 15 16.67 8.13 -12.48
N ASP A 16 17.81 7.52 -12.84
CA ASP A 16 18.53 7.74 -14.10
C ASP A 16 17.92 6.84 -15.20
N PHE A 17 16.92 7.38 -15.88
CA PHE A 17 16.30 6.72 -17.02
C PHE A 17 17.21 6.85 -18.24
N LYS A 18 17.59 5.71 -18.83
CA LYS A 18 18.47 5.63 -19.99
C LYS A 18 17.69 5.81 -21.30
N GLU A 19 18.27 6.53 -22.23
CA GLU A 19 17.80 6.64 -23.61
C GLU A 19 18.33 5.46 -24.43
N LEU A 20 17.83 4.28 -24.16
CA LEU A 20 18.21 3.01 -24.78
C LEU A 20 17.00 2.30 -25.35
N THR A 21 17.20 1.50 -26.39
CA THR A 21 16.23 0.49 -26.80
C THR A 21 16.13 -0.61 -25.75
N MET A 22 15.05 -1.39 -25.78
CA MET A 22 14.91 -2.54 -24.87
C MET A 22 16.10 -3.52 -25.01
N GLN A 23 16.55 -3.80 -26.23
CA GLN A 23 17.67 -4.72 -26.46
C GLN A 23 18.98 -4.20 -25.89
N GLU A 24 19.27 -2.90 -26.04
CA GLU A 24 20.47 -2.29 -25.47
C GLU A 24 20.43 -2.29 -23.94
N ALA A 25 19.25 -2.05 -23.36
CA ALA A 25 19.06 -2.09 -21.89
C ALA A 25 19.26 -3.51 -21.32
N LEU A 26 18.75 -4.54 -21.99
CA LEU A 26 18.98 -5.94 -21.59
C LEU A 26 20.47 -6.30 -21.66
N THR A 27 21.15 -5.90 -22.75
CA THR A 27 22.60 -6.11 -22.91
C THR A 27 23.41 -5.39 -21.83
N LEU A 28 23.03 -4.15 -21.50
CA LEU A 28 23.68 -3.37 -20.43
C LEU A 28 23.42 -4.02 -19.06
N ALA A 29 22.19 -4.48 -18.81
CA ALA A 29 21.82 -5.15 -17.57
C ALA A 29 22.62 -6.44 -17.35
N GLU A 30 22.83 -7.24 -18.41
CA GLU A 30 23.68 -8.42 -18.35
C GLU A 30 25.12 -8.07 -17.97
N LYS A 31 25.71 -7.06 -18.64
CA LYS A 31 27.06 -6.57 -18.37
C LYS A 31 27.22 -6.06 -16.95
N GLU A 32 26.24 -5.32 -16.42
CA GLU A 32 26.27 -4.73 -15.08
C GLU A 32 25.75 -5.68 -14.00
N LYS A 33 25.26 -6.85 -14.36
CA LYS A 33 24.62 -7.83 -13.45
C LYS A 33 23.43 -7.22 -12.70
N LYS A 34 22.64 -6.42 -13.41
CA LYS A 34 21.42 -5.77 -12.93
C LYS A 34 20.19 -6.37 -13.59
N MET A 35 19.02 -6.00 -13.07
CA MET A 35 17.74 -6.18 -13.77
C MET A 35 17.40 -4.93 -14.59
N VAL A 36 16.39 -5.02 -15.46
CA VAL A 36 15.84 -3.86 -16.16
C VAL A 36 14.54 -3.46 -15.49
N PHE A 37 14.44 -2.19 -15.12
CA PHE A 37 13.19 -1.59 -14.69
C PHE A 37 12.59 -0.77 -15.83
N VAL A 38 11.32 -1.03 -16.17
CA VAL A 38 10.60 -0.38 -17.26
C VAL A 38 9.39 0.37 -16.74
N ASP A 39 9.34 1.69 -16.94
CA ASP A 39 8.17 2.54 -16.73
C ASP A 39 7.41 2.70 -18.04
N PHE A 40 6.31 1.98 -18.21
CA PHE A 40 5.37 2.18 -19.32
C PHE A 40 4.42 3.31 -19.00
N TYR A 41 4.48 4.37 -19.79
CA TYR A 41 3.67 5.58 -19.62
C TYR A 41 3.01 6.03 -20.93
N THR A 42 2.14 7.04 -20.83
CA THR A 42 1.66 7.83 -21.97
C THR A 42 1.75 9.32 -21.64
N THR A 43 1.81 10.17 -22.64
CA THR A 43 2.00 11.62 -22.45
C THR A 43 0.80 12.32 -21.78
N TRP A 44 -0.39 11.77 -21.91
CA TRP A 44 -1.63 12.29 -21.31
C TRP A 44 -1.91 11.75 -19.89
N CYS A 45 -1.18 10.74 -19.44
CA CYS A 45 -1.39 10.07 -18.16
C CYS A 45 -1.01 10.97 -16.96
N GLY A 46 -2.00 11.46 -16.23
CA GLY A 46 -1.80 12.27 -15.02
C GLY A 46 -0.99 11.57 -13.92
N PRO A 47 -1.36 10.33 -13.50
CA PRO A 47 -0.60 9.57 -12.52
C PRO A 47 0.85 9.31 -12.94
N CYS A 48 1.15 9.14 -14.24
CA CYS A 48 2.52 8.98 -14.74
C CYS A 48 3.35 10.26 -14.54
N LYS A 49 2.73 11.43 -14.77
CA LYS A 49 3.37 12.73 -14.53
C LYS A 49 3.70 12.91 -13.05
N MET A 50 2.78 12.53 -12.15
CA MET A 50 3.03 12.56 -10.71
C MET A 50 4.22 11.65 -10.33
N MET A 51 4.27 10.40 -10.82
CA MET A 51 5.42 9.52 -10.58
C MET A 51 6.73 10.17 -11.05
N SER A 52 6.73 10.79 -12.24
CA SER A 52 7.91 11.44 -12.81
C SER A 52 8.39 12.66 -12.02
N SER A 53 7.46 13.48 -11.51
CA SER A 53 7.79 14.75 -10.83
C SER A 53 8.01 14.61 -9.32
N GLU A 54 7.32 13.67 -8.66
CA GLU A 54 7.28 13.60 -7.20
C GLU A 54 7.97 12.35 -6.63
N VAL A 55 8.11 11.29 -7.42
CA VAL A 55 8.69 10.02 -6.98
C VAL A 55 10.07 9.80 -7.56
N PHE A 56 10.18 9.80 -8.89
CA PHE A 56 11.46 9.48 -9.55
C PHE A 56 12.53 10.56 -9.40
N THR A 57 12.16 11.77 -9.03
CA THR A 57 13.12 12.86 -8.72
C THR A 57 13.75 12.74 -7.34
N ARG A 58 13.19 11.87 -6.45
CA ARG A 58 13.72 11.75 -5.09
C ARG A 58 15.03 10.99 -5.06
N GLU A 59 16.01 11.57 -4.34
CA GLU A 59 17.34 11.01 -4.17
C GLU A 59 17.32 9.56 -3.67
N GLN A 60 16.54 9.28 -2.64
CA GLN A 60 16.43 7.93 -2.06
C GLN A 60 15.85 6.89 -3.03
N VAL A 61 14.97 7.31 -3.95
CA VAL A 61 14.43 6.46 -5.01
C VAL A 61 15.51 6.20 -6.05
N GLY A 62 16.18 7.27 -6.51
CA GLY A 62 17.28 7.16 -7.45
C GLY A 62 18.42 6.29 -6.92
N ALA A 63 18.82 6.45 -5.66
CA ALA A 63 19.87 5.64 -5.04
C ALA A 63 19.56 4.13 -5.07
N TYR A 64 18.31 3.75 -4.86
CA TYR A 64 17.88 2.35 -4.95
C TYR A 64 17.82 1.87 -6.40
N PHE A 65 17.09 2.59 -7.26
CA PHE A 65 16.83 2.16 -8.63
C PHE A 65 18.09 2.13 -9.49
N ASN A 66 18.96 3.12 -9.39
CA ASN A 66 20.21 3.19 -10.19
C ASN A 66 21.23 2.11 -9.77
N ARG A 67 21.16 1.65 -8.51
CA ARG A 67 22.01 0.56 -8.04
C ARG A 67 21.51 -0.80 -8.55
N GLU A 68 20.20 -1.05 -8.48
CA GLU A 68 19.61 -2.36 -8.75
C GLU A 68 19.26 -2.59 -10.22
N PHE A 69 18.99 -1.49 -10.96
CA PHE A 69 18.40 -1.60 -12.30
C PHE A 69 19.13 -0.76 -13.36
N VAL A 70 19.01 -1.19 -14.60
CA VAL A 70 19.03 -0.35 -15.79
C VAL A 70 17.59 0.15 -15.97
N ASN A 71 17.38 1.47 -15.86
CA ASN A 71 16.02 2.04 -15.84
C ASN A 71 15.66 2.53 -17.25
N LEU A 72 14.49 2.11 -17.76
CA LEU A 72 13.91 2.56 -19.02
C LEU A 72 12.58 3.25 -18.78
N LYS A 73 12.32 4.29 -19.59
CA LYS A 73 11.03 4.97 -19.67
C LYS A 73 10.48 4.80 -21.07
N VAL A 74 9.34 4.12 -21.21
CA VAL A 74 8.79 3.67 -22.49
C VAL A 74 7.44 4.33 -22.74
N ASP A 75 7.35 5.21 -23.74
CA ASP A 75 6.07 5.75 -24.21
C ASP A 75 5.31 4.64 -24.97
N ALA A 76 4.25 4.12 -24.35
CA ALA A 76 3.49 2.99 -24.88
C ALA A 76 2.72 3.31 -26.18
N GLU A 77 2.71 4.57 -26.62
CA GLU A 77 2.03 5.02 -27.82
C GLU A 77 3.02 5.45 -28.93
N LYS A 78 4.35 5.34 -28.69
CA LYS A 78 5.37 5.77 -29.65
C LYS A 78 6.49 4.77 -29.87
N GLY A 79 7.01 4.75 -31.09
CA GLY A 79 8.18 3.97 -31.46
C GLY A 79 8.05 2.49 -31.11
N GLU A 80 9.13 1.89 -30.56
CA GLU A 80 9.13 0.50 -30.10
C GLU A 80 8.19 0.27 -28.91
N GLY A 81 7.80 1.34 -28.20
CA GLY A 81 6.95 1.25 -27.02
C GLY A 81 5.58 0.64 -27.30
N VAL A 82 5.04 0.81 -28.51
CA VAL A 82 3.77 0.23 -28.94
C VAL A 82 3.85 -1.30 -28.92
N GLU A 83 4.89 -1.87 -29.52
CA GLU A 83 5.09 -3.32 -29.57
C GLU A 83 5.52 -3.88 -28.20
N LEU A 84 6.30 -3.13 -27.43
CA LEU A 84 6.68 -3.52 -26.07
C LEU A 84 5.46 -3.55 -25.14
N ALA A 85 4.58 -2.53 -25.19
CA ALA A 85 3.36 -2.50 -24.41
C ALA A 85 2.44 -3.69 -24.73
N LYS A 86 2.36 -4.06 -26.02
CA LYS A 86 1.63 -5.25 -26.46
C LYS A 86 2.29 -6.55 -25.99
N LYS A 87 3.60 -6.68 -26.17
CA LYS A 87 4.39 -7.86 -25.73
C LYS A 87 4.22 -8.10 -24.23
N TYR A 88 4.32 -7.05 -23.41
CA TYR A 88 4.18 -7.14 -21.95
C TYR A 88 2.73 -6.95 -21.49
N GLN A 89 1.74 -6.96 -22.38
CA GLN A 89 0.30 -6.90 -22.09
C GLN A 89 -0.06 -5.73 -21.12
N VAL A 90 0.48 -4.54 -21.39
CA VAL A 90 0.22 -3.34 -20.60
C VAL A 90 -1.22 -2.88 -20.83
N LYS A 91 -2.05 -2.82 -19.76
CA LYS A 91 -3.48 -2.49 -19.84
C LYS A 91 -3.85 -1.18 -19.13
N ALA A 92 -2.93 -0.62 -18.36
CA ALA A 92 -3.13 0.59 -17.57
C ALA A 92 -1.83 1.37 -17.44
N TYR A 93 -1.91 2.67 -17.12
CA TYR A 93 -0.74 3.53 -16.96
C TYR A 93 -0.77 4.29 -15.62
N PRO A 94 0.40 4.45 -14.95
CA PRO A 94 1.67 3.80 -15.27
C PRO A 94 1.64 2.29 -14.98
N THR A 95 2.37 1.51 -15.77
CA THR A 95 2.70 0.11 -15.47
C THR A 95 4.21 -0.04 -15.39
N PHE A 96 4.66 -0.63 -14.31
CA PHE A 96 6.07 -0.89 -14.03
C PHE A 96 6.36 -2.37 -14.17
N VAL A 97 7.37 -2.71 -14.96
CA VAL A 97 7.79 -4.08 -15.19
C VAL A 97 9.26 -4.23 -14.84
N VAL A 98 9.60 -5.29 -14.12
CA VAL A 98 10.99 -5.65 -13.83
C VAL A 98 11.34 -6.91 -14.59
N LEU A 99 12.42 -6.86 -15.35
CA LEU A 99 12.89 -7.94 -16.20
C LEU A 99 14.27 -8.41 -15.75
N LYS A 100 14.56 -9.70 -15.92
CA LYS A 100 15.94 -10.20 -15.97
C LYS A 100 16.63 -9.71 -17.23
N ALA A 101 17.95 -9.85 -17.29
CA ALA A 101 18.73 -9.50 -18.48
C ALA A 101 18.38 -10.34 -19.73
N ASP A 102 17.75 -11.50 -19.55
CA ASP A 102 17.23 -12.33 -20.65
C ASP A 102 15.84 -11.89 -21.17
N GLY A 103 15.28 -10.81 -20.59
CA GLY A 103 13.94 -10.30 -20.91
C GLY A 103 12.78 -11.01 -20.20
N THR A 104 13.05 -11.97 -19.34
CA THR A 104 12.04 -12.66 -18.53
C THR A 104 11.46 -11.71 -17.49
N GLU A 105 10.14 -11.58 -17.44
CA GLU A 105 9.45 -10.78 -16.42
C GLU A 105 9.60 -11.43 -15.04
N VAL A 106 10.06 -10.63 -14.07
CA VAL A 106 10.20 -11.03 -12.65
C VAL A 106 9.03 -10.49 -11.82
N TYR A 107 8.66 -9.25 -12.10
CA TYR A 107 7.63 -8.57 -11.32
C TYR A 107 6.93 -7.49 -12.14
N ARG A 108 5.69 -7.25 -11.78
CA ARG A 108 4.84 -6.20 -12.38
C ARG A 108 3.99 -5.53 -11.31
N THR A 109 3.80 -4.22 -11.44
CA THR A 109 2.79 -3.47 -10.69
C THR A 109 2.30 -2.29 -11.51
N SER A 110 1.09 -1.79 -11.20
CA SER A 110 0.49 -0.64 -11.88
C SER A 110 0.01 0.40 -10.89
N GLY A 111 -0.18 1.62 -11.37
CA GLY A 111 -0.70 2.76 -10.61
C GLY A 111 0.38 3.51 -9.84
N ALA A 112 0.09 4.80 -9.62
CA ALA A 112 0.97 5.71 -8.91
C ALA A 112 0.89 5.50 -7.39
N ARG A 113 2.02 5.72 -6.69
CA ARG A 113 2.17 5.55 -5.24
C ARG A 113 3.16 6.56 -4.66
N PRO A 114 3.07 6.87 -3.36
CA PRO A 114 4.14 7.59 -2.66
C PRO A 114 5.49 6.86 -2.76
N ALA A 115 6.57 7.62 -2.71
CA ALA A 115 7.93 7.13 -2.99
C ALA A 115 8.35 5.92 -2.13
N GLU A 116 8.13 5.96 -0.83
CA GLU A 116 8.51 4.88 0.09
C GLU A 116 7.72 3.60 -0.19
N GLU A 117 6.41 3.72 -0.40
CA GLU A 117 5.54 2.60 -0.74
C GLU A 117 5.94 1.99 -2.09
N PHE A 118 6.31 2.83 -3.07
CA PHE A 118 6.73 2.39 -4.39
C PHE A 118 8.04 1.57 -4.33
N VAL A 119 9.07 2.08 -3.64
CA VAL A 119 10.34 1.39 -3.47
C VAL A 119 10.14 0.05 -2.74
N ASP A 120 9.35 0.04 -1.67
CA ASP A 120 9.06 -1.19 -0.92
C ASP A 120 8.32 -2.23 -1.77
N LYS A 121 7.34 -1.78 -2.57
CA LYS A 121 6.57 -2.63 -3.49
C LYS A 121 7.47 -3.29 -4.54
N ILE A 122 8.38 -2.54 -5.16
CA ILE A 122 9.33 -3.09 -6.14
C ILE A 122 10.31 -4.05 -5.44
N ARG A 123 10.89 -3.65 -4.31
CA ARG A 123 11.82 -4.49 -3.53
C ARG A 123 11.22 -5.83 -3.16
N LYS A 124 10.00 -5.82 -2.64
CA LYS A 124 9.27 -7.04 -2.30
C LYS A 124 8.94 -7.88 -3.53
N GLY A 125 8.50 -7.22 -4.61
CA GLY A 125 8.11 -7.90 -5.83
C GLY A 125 9.22 -8.70 -6.49
N ILE A 126 10.48 -8.27 -6.37
CA ILE A 126 11.64 -8.95 -6.96
C ILE A 126 12.34 -9.94 -6.01
N ASP A 127 12.04 -9.91 -4.71
CA ASP A 127 12.64 -10.80 -3.72
C ASP A 127 11.84 -12.12 -3.64
N PRO A 128 12.45 -13.27 -3.99
CA PRO A 128 11.76 -14.56 -3.97
C PRO A 128 11.11 -14.96 -2.64
N LYS A 129 11.53 -14.34 -1.54
CA LYS A 129 10.90 -14.61 -0.23
C LYS A 129 9.47 -14.05 -0.12
N TRP A 130 9.13 -13.05 -0.94
CA TRP A 130 7.81 -12.43 -1.03
C TRP A 130 6.98 -12.95 -2.21
N SER A 131 7.53 -13.85 -3.05
CA SER A 131 6.74 -14.55 -4.06
C SER A 131 5.63 -15.40 -3.41
N PRO A 132 4.57 -15.76 -4.13
CA PRO A 132 3.51 -16.66 -3.61
C PRO A 132 4.06 -17.92 -2.96
N GLU A 133 5.06 -18.54 -3.58
CA GLU A 133 5.74 -19.74 -3.07
C GLU A 133 6.59 -19.42 -1.83
N GLY A 134 7.28 -18.28 -1.84
CA GLY A 134 8.10 -17.80 -0.72
C GLY A 134 7.26 -17.52 0.52
N LEU A 135 6.15 -16.76 0.36
CA LEU A 135 5.18 -16.47 1.41
C LEU A 135 4.59 -17.76 1.99
N THR A 136 4.11 -18.66 1.12
CA THR A 136 3.53 -19.94 1.52
C THR A 136 4.52 -20.81 2.29
N ARG A 137 5.76 -20.91 1.80
CA ARG A 137 6.83 -21.68 2.45
C ARG A 137 7.16 -21.13 3.84
N ARG A 138 7.30 -19.81 3.98
CA ARG A 138 7.59 -19.14 5.26
C ARG A 138 6.46 -19.32 6.26
N TYR A 139 5.22 -19.11 5.82
CA TYR A 139 4.04 -19.29 6.67
C TYR A 139 3.91 -20.73 7.17
N LYS A 140 4.10 -21.74 6.29
CA LYS A 140 4.08 -23.17 6.63
C LYS A 140 5.19 -23.57 7.60
N LYS A 141 6.35 -22.88 7.55
CA LYS A 141 7.46 -23.06 8.50
C LYS A 141 7.19 -22.41 9.88
N GLY A 142 6.05 -21.79 10.08
CA GLY A 142 5.66 -21.20 11.37
C GLY A 142 6.08 -19.74 11.56
N GLU A 143 6.64 -19.08 10.55
CA GLU A 143 6.95 -17.65 10.66
C GLU A 143 5.67 -16.82 10.76
N ARG A 144 5.64 -15.87 11.69
CA ARG A 144 4.47 -15.04 12.02
C ARG A 144 4.87 -13.59 12.30
N THR A 145 5.75 -13.01 11.45
CA THR A 145 5.99 -11.56 11.51
C THR A 145 4.75 -10.82 11.01
N PRO A 146 4.46 -9.60 11.52
CA PRO A 146 3.32 -8.79 11.07
C PRO A 146 3.26 -8.67 9.56
N GLU A 147 4.40 -8.41 8.95
CA GLU A 147 4.53 -8.22 7.51
C GLU A 147 4.22 -9.49 6.73
N LEU A 148 4.78 -10.66 7.14
CA LEU A 148 4.48 -11.93 6.49
C LEU A 148 3.00 -12.28 6.60
N VAL A 149 2.39 -12.09 7.77
CA VAL A 149 0.97 -12.38 7.98
C VAL A 149 0.10 -11.53 7.06
N ASN A 150 0.40 -10.22 6.96
CA ASN A 150 -0.31 -9.31 6.07
C ASN A 150 -0.21 -9.74 4.60
N GLU A 151 1.00 -9.96 4.09
CA GLU A 151 1.23 -10.32 2.69
C GLU A 151 0.66 -11.72 2.36
N TYR A 152 0.78 -12.69 3.28
CA TYR A 152 0.22 -14.02 3.06
C TYR A 152 -1.32 -14.02 3.09
N ALA A 153 -1.93 -13.28 4.00
CA ALA A 153 -3.38 -13.15 4.05
C ALA A 153 -3.93 -12.48 2.78
N LEU A 154 -3.27 -11.42 2.28
CA LEU A 154 -3.61 -10.77 1.01
C LEU A 154 -3.49 -11.74 -0.16
N LEU A 155 -2.38 -12.48 -0.26
CA LEU A 155 -2.20 -13.49 -1.29
C LEU A 155 -3.37 -14.49 -1.31
N GLN A 156 -3.80 -14.99 -0.13
CA GLN A 156 -4.94 -15.92 -0.07
C GLN A 156 -6.23 -15.28 -0.57
N MET A 157 -6.50 -14.01 -0.20
CA MET A 157 -7.69 -13.28 -0.65
C MET A 157 -7.67 -13.03 -2.16
N GLU A 158 -6.55 -12.61 -2.71
CA GLU A 158 -6.37 -12.33 -4.14
C GLU A 158 -6.46 -13.59 -5.01
N THR A 159 -6.10 -14.74 -4.46
CA THR A 159 -6.18 -16.04 -5.16
C THR A 159 -7.49 -16.79 -4.94
N GLY A 160 -8.51 -16.13 -4.38
CA GLY A 160 -9.85 -16.70 -4.18
C GLY A 160 -10.04 -17.49 -2.88
N ASN A 161 -9.01 -17.55 -2.02
CA ASN A 161 -9.07 -18.24 -0.73
C ASN A 161 -9.35 -17.25 0.42
N GLY A 162 -10.36 -16.38 0.25
CA GLY A 162 -10.64 -15.28 1.19
C GLY A 162 -10.89 -15.75 2.63
N GLU A 163 -11.55 -16.90 2.81
CA GLU A 163 -11.78 -17.47 4.15
C GLU A 163 -10.45 -17.83 4.85
N LEU A 164 -9.52 -18.46 4.14
CA LEU A 164 -8.18 -18.74 4.67
C LEU A 164 -7.43 -17.44 5.01
N GLY A 165 -7.51 -16.41 4.16
CA GLY A 165 -6.92 -15.10 4.45
C GLY A 165 -7.47 -14.49 5.75
N ASN A 166 -8.79 -14.52 5.93
CA ASN A 166 -9.44 -14.05 7.16
C ASN A 166 -9.05 -14.89 8.39
N GLN A 167 -8.95 -16.21 8.24
CA GLN A 167 -8.50 -17.11 9.30
C GLN A 167 -7.07 -16.79 9.75
N VAL A 168 -6.16 -16.58 8.80
CA VAL A 168 -4.75 -16.19 9.06
C VAL A 168 -4.67 -14.93 9.92
N VAL A 169 -5.46 -13.91 9.58
CA VAL A 169 -5.52 -12.65 10.32
C VAL A 169 -6.10 -12.84 11.72
N ARG A 170 -7.19 -13.58 11.83
CA ARG A 170 -7.87 -13.87 13.12
C ARG A 170 -6.94 -14.61 14.06
N GLU A 171 -6.34 -15.72 13.63
CA GLU A 171 -5.41 -16.50 14.43
C GLU A 171 -4.19 -15.69 14.89
N TYR A 172 -3.69 -14.80 14.03
CA TYR A 172 -2.59 -13.91 14.38
C TYR A 172 -3.01 -12.91 15.44
N PHE A 173 -4.15 -12.23 15.25
CA PHE A 173 -4.69 -11.28 16.23
C PHE A 173 -4.90 -11.92 17.61
N ASP A 174 -5.48 -13.13 17.67
CA ASP A 174 -5.78 -13.83 18.92
C ASP A 174 -4.51 -14.22 19.69
N ARG A 175 -3.42 -14.49 18.99
CA ARG A 175 -2.11 -14.81 19.62
C ARG A 175 -1.33 -13.59 20.08
N LEU A 176 -1.71 -12.40 19.66
CA LEU A 176 -1.03 -11.18 20.08
C LEU A 176 -1.41 -10.82 21.52
N SER A 177 -0.37 -10.51 22.33
CA SER A 177 -0.61 -9.86 23.61
C SER A 177 -1.16 -8.45 23.41
N ASP A 178 -1.90 -7.93 24.38
CA ASP A 178 -2.46 -6.57 24.36
C ASP A 178 -1.41 -5.48 24.12
N LYS A 179 -0.18 -5.70 24.61
CA LYS A 179 0.93 -4.77 24.33
C LYS A 179 1.30 -4.75 22.86
N ARG A 180 1.25 -5.88 22.17
CA ARG A 180 1.59 -5.98 20.74
C ARG A 180 0.46 -5.57 19.82
N ARG A 181 -0.80 -5.78 20.21
CA ARG A 181 -1.96 -5.42 19.40
C ARG A 181 -2.01 -3.93 19.03
N VAL A 182 -1.52 -3.05 19.90
CA VAL A 182 -1.55 -1.60 19.70
C VAL A 182 -0.34 -1.04 18.95
N LYS A 183 0.67 -1.86 18.65
CA LYS A 183 1.91 -1.42 18.03
C LYS A 183 1.74 -1.05 16.54
N PRO A 184 2.54 -0.09 16.01
CA PRO A 184 2.45 0.37 14.64
C PRO A 184 2.56 -0.75 13.60
N GLU A 185 3.43 -1.74 13.81
CA GLU A 185 3.59 -2.88 12.92
C GLU A 185 2.34 -3.77 12.80
N ASN A 186 1.41 -3.66 13.74
CA ASN A 186 0.14 -4.40 13.77
C ASN A 186 -1.08 -3.52 13.41
N PHE A 187 -0.87 -2.24 13.09
CA PHE A 187 -1.97 -1.32 12.79
C PHE A 187 -2.76 -1.73 11.55
N PHE A 188 -2.14 -2.47 10.63
CA PHE A 188 -2.79 -3.05 9.44
C PHE A 188 -4.00 -3.94 9.77
N LEU A 189 -4.01 -4.58 10.95
CA LEU A 189 -5.13 -5.40 11.41
C LEU A 189 -6.45 -4.60 11.51
N TYR A 190 -6.33 -3.32 11.79
CA TYR A 190 -7.45 -2.40 11.98
C TYR A 190 -7.81 -1.64 10.70
N THR A 191 -6.81 -1.21 9.93
CA THR A 191 -7.05 -0.44 8.71
C THR A 191 -7.45 -1.30 7.53
N ARG A 192 -7.02 -2.55 7.49
CA ARG A 192 -7.22 -3.45 6.34
C ARG A 192 -8.21 -4.57 6.62
N TYR A 193 -8.24 -5.08 7.85
CA TYR A 193 -9.01 -6.28 8.19
C TYR A 193 -10.13 -6.07 9.21
N ALA A 194 -10.29 -4.89 9.78
CA ALA A 194 -11.49 -4.47 10.49
C ALA A 194 -12.33 -3.59 9.57
N LEU A 195 -13.05 -4.23 8.63
CA LEU A 195 -13.74 -3.54 7.54
C LEU A 195 -14.94 -2.70 7.97
N ASN A 196 -15.47 -2.95 9.17
CA ASN A 196 -16.61 -2.21 9.72
C ASN A 196 -16.59 -2.20 11.25
N TYR A 197 -17.47 -1.40 11.82
CA TYR A 197 -17.59 -1.23 13.27
C TYR A 197 -18.08 -2.47 14.04
N ARG A 198 -18.59 -3.49 13.36
CA ARG A 198 -19.06 -4.75 13.98
C ARG A 198 -17.94 -5.77 14.15
N ASP A 199 -16.76 -5.50 13.59
CA ASP A 199 -15.61 -6.37 13.77
C ASP A 199 -15.09 -6.25 15.22
N PRO A 200 -14.82 -7.36 15.92
CA PRO A 200 -14.29 -7.35 17.29
C PRO A 200 -13.01 -6.51 17.45
N LYS A 201 -12.22 -6.35 16.39
CA LYS A 201 -11.04 -5.48 16.40
C LYS A 201 -11.41 -3.99 16.53
N ALA A 202 -12.57 -3.58 15.98
CA ALA A 202 -13.06 -2.22 16.14
C ALA A 202 -13.40 -1.93 17.60
N ASP A 203 -14.15 -2.83 18.24
CA ASP A 203 -14.47 -2.69 19.68
C ASP A 203 -13.21 -2.67 20.55
N TYR A 204 -12.22 -3.52 20.21
CA TYR A 204 -10.93 -3.52 20.90
C TYR A 204 -10.21 -2.17 20.75
N MET A 205 -10.24 -1.55 19.58
CA MET A 205 -9.61 -0.23 19.34
C MET A 205 -10.35 0.86 20.12
N PHE A 206 -11.69 0.91 20.12
CA PHE A 206 -12.45 1.85 20.93
C PHE A 206 -12.10 1.74 22.42
N ALA A 207 -12.06 0.52 22.96
CA ALA A 207 -11.76 0.27 24.38
C ALA A 207 -10.31 0.59 24.76
N ASN A 208 -9.38 0.65 23.80
CA ASN A 208 -7.96 0.90 24.05
C ASN A 208 -7.45 2.16 23.33
N LYS A 209 -8.33 3.12 22.99
CA LYS A 209 -8.02 4.29 22.17
C LYS A 209 -6.73 5.00 22.58
N ASP A 210 -6.58 5.33 23.87
CA ASP A 210 -5.42 6.10 24.36
C ASP A 210 -4.09 5.35 24.10
N ARG A 211 -4.10 4.03 24.21
CA ARG A 211 -2.93 3.20 23.91
C ARG A 211 -2.59 3.21 22.42
N PHE A 212 -3.62 3.17 21.56
CA PHE A 212 -3.42 3.31 20.11
C PHE A 212 -2.90 4.70 19.74
N VAL A 213 -3.46 5.76 20.32
CA VAL A 213 -3.01 7.14 20.10
C VAL A 213 -1.55 7.32 20.47
N LYS A 214 -1.13 6.77 21.61
CA LYS A 214 0.26 6.83 22.09
C LYS A 214 1.24 6.17 21.10
N GLU A 215 0.85 5.04 20.49
CA GLU A 215 1.73 4.24 19.64
C GLU A 215 1.66 4.65 18.15
N ASN A 216 0.51 5.14 17.69
CA ASN A 216 0.24 5.34 16.25
C ASN A 216 -0.05 6.79 15.86
N GLY A 217 -0.20 7.68 16.84
CA GLY A 217 -0.59 9.06 16.63
C GLY A 217 -2.11 9.26 16.59
N ARG A 218 -2.54 10.41 17.13
CA ARG A 218 -3.96 10.74 17.30
C ARG A 218 -4.71 10.82 15.98
N GLU A 219 -4.15 11.50 15.01
CA GLU A 219 -4.80 11.71 13.71
C GLU A 219 -5.18 10.39 13.01
N LYS A 220 -4.26 9.42 12.96
CA LYS A 220 -4.52 8.10 12.36
C LYS A 220 -5.62 7.33 13.07
N VAL A 221 -5.60 7.36 14.40
CA VAL A 221 -6.56 6.63 15.23
C VAL A 221 -7.93 7.28 15.13
N ASP A 222 -8.02 8.59 15.31
CA ASP A 222 -9.28 9.33 15.25
C ASP A 222 -9.93 9.24 13.86
N SER A 223 -9.15 9.31 12.79
CA SER A 223 -9.64 9.14 11.40
C SER A 223 -10.29 7.77 11.18
N LEU A 224 -9.69 6.70 11.69
CA LEU A 224 -10.25 5.35 11.58
C LEU A 224 -11.52 5.18 12.42
N LEU A 225 -11.51 5.65 13.66
CA LEU A 225 -12.67 5.61 14.55
C LEU A 225 -13.83 6.44 14.00
N TYR A 226 -13.53 7.61 13.44
CA TYR A 226 -14.52 8.46 12.77
C TYR A 226 -15.18 7.71 11.60
N GLY A 227 -14.39 7.03 10.75
CA GLY A 227 -14.92 6.24 9.66
C GLY A 227 -15.90 5.16 10.12
N TRP A 228 -15.58 4.44 11.20
CA TRP A 228 -16.48 3.44 11.76
C TRP A 228 -17.73 4.02 12.45
N LEU A 229 -17.60 5.15 13.14
CA LEU A 229 -18.74 5.84 13.72
C LEU A 229 -19.67 6.38 12.62
N ARG A 230 -19.11 6.94 11.56
CA ARG A 230 -19.90 7.39 10.40
C ARG A 230 -20.70 6.24 9.78
N GLN A 231 -20.12 5.05 9.64
CA GLN A 231 -20.87 3.86 9.19
C GLN A 231 -22.05 3.52 10.11
N GLN A 232 -21.92 3.75 11.42
CA GLN A 232 -23.01 3.52 12.37
C GLN A 232 -24.11 4.59 12.28
N VAL A 233 -23.75 5.83 11.92
CA VAL A 233 -24.69 6.95 11.76
C VAL A 233 -25.52 6.82 10.48
N MET A 234 -24.96 6.31 9.40
CA MET A 234 -25.61 6.26 8.08
C MET A 234 -27.00 5.59 8.05
N PRO A 235 -27.27 4.49 8.76
CA PRO A 235 -28.62 3.91 8.82
C PRO A 235 -29.67 4.89 9.39
N PHE A 236 -29.30 5.72 10.37
CA PHE A 236 -30.21 6.73 10.94
C PHE A 236 -30.49 7.86 9.95
N VAL A 237 -29.45 8.33 9.23
CA VAL A 237 -29.61 9.28 8.13
C VAL A 237 -30.60 8.74 7.09
N SER A 238 -30.37 7.50 6.65
CA SER A 238 -31.25 6.87 5.64
C SER A 238 -32.68 6.72 6.13
N ALA A 239 -32.89 6.34 7.39
CA ALA A 239 -34.23 6.18 7.97
C ALA A 239 -34.99 7.51 8.08
N ARG A 240 -34.30 8.62 8.31
CA ARG A 240 -34.93 9.96 8.37
C ARG A 240 -35.24 10.56 7.00
N ILE A 241 -34.43 10.22 5.98
CA ILE A 241 -34.62 10.73 4.62
C ILE A 241 -35.66 9.90 3.85
N ILE A 242 -35.70 8.59 4.06
CA ILE A 242 -36.58 7.68 3.29
C ILE A 242 -37.93 7.58 4.00
N SER A 243 -38.98 8.04 3.32
CA SER A 243 -40.35 7.98 3.85
C SER A 243 -40.78 6.55 4.19
N GLY A 244 -41.27 6.34 5.42
CA GLY A 244 -41.77 5.04 5.90
C GLY A 244 -40.73 4.18 6.62
N MET A 245 -39.49 4.64 6.78
CA MET A 245 -38.53 4.00 7.69
C MET A 245 -38.66 4.57 9.10
N GLU A 246 -38.72 3.67 10.08
CA GLU A 246 -38.74 4.07 11.49
C GLU A 246 -37.31 4.24 12.02
N VAL A 247 -37.10 5.29 12.81
CA VAL A 247 -35.85 5.52 13.54
C VAL A 247 -35.95 4.91 14.93
N ASN A 248 -35.03 4.02 15.27
CA ASN A 248 -34.90 3.54 16.65
C ASN A 248 -34.19 4.58 17.52
N GLU A 249 -34.96 5.47 18.12
CA GLU A 249 -34.43 6.56 18.95
C GLU A 249 -33.60 6.08 20.14
N GLY A 250 -33.91 4.91 20.69
CA GLY A 250 -33.10 4.33 21.79
C GLY A 250 -31.70 3.91 21.33
N GLU A 251 -31.58 3.37 20.12
CA GLU A 251 -30.26 3.08 19.53
C GLU A 251 -29.51 4.36 19.16
N TRP A 252 -30.21 5.35 18.64
CA TRP A 252 -29.61 6.66 18.32
C TRP A 252 -29.04 7.35 19.55
N ILE A 253 -29.74 7.34 20.68
CA ILE A 253 -29.24 7.89 21.93
C ILE A 253 -27.94 7.20 22.36
N ARG A 254 -27.92 5.85 22.33
CA ARG A 254 -26.70 5.09 22.65
C ARG A 254 -25.54 5.38 21.68
N LEU A 255 -25.82 5.57 20.41
CA LEU A 255 -24.81 5.94 19.44
C LEU A 255 -24.25 7.33 19.67
N LYS A 256 -25.09 8.32 20.01
CA LYS A 256 -24.65 9.68 20.42
C LYS A 256 -23.69 9.63 21.61
N GLU A 257 -23.98 8.82 22.63
CA GLU A 257 -23.08 8.62 23.75
C GLU A 257 -21.76 7.97 23.33
N LYS A 258 -21.81 6.97 22.46
CA LYS A 258 -20.61 6.33 21.92
C LYS A 258 -19.73 7.33 21.12
N ILE A 259 -20.33 8.20 20.31
CA ILE A 259 -19.63 9.25 19.58
C ILE A 259 -18.92 10.20 20.55
N ARG A 260 -19.63 10.72 21.56
CA ARG A 260 -19.05 11.61 22.58
C ARG A 260 -17.92 10.93 23.36
N ASN A 261 -18.11 9.67 23.77
CA ASN A 261 -17.12 8.90 24.51
C ASN A 261 -15.89 8.53 23.67
N ALA A 262 -16.01 8.56 22.33
CA ALA A 262 -14.88 8.38 21.45
C ALA A 262 -13.86 9.51 21.53
N ALA A 263 -14.27 10.70 21.99
CA ALA A 263 -13.42 11.87 22.23
C ALA A 263 -12.47 12.13 21.05
N LEU A 264 -13.04 12.22 19.83
CA LEU A 264 -12.27 12.47 18.61
C LEU A 264 -11.74 13.91 18.61
N SER A 265 -10.61 14.14 17.98
CA SER A 265 -10.03 15.48 17.85
C SER A 265 -10.83 16.42 16.95
N ASN A 266 -11.61 15.84 16.01
CA ASN A 266 -12.46 16.57 15.07
C ASN A 266 -13.65 15.71 14.64
N GLY A 267 -14.77 16.37 14.29
CA GLY A 267 -15.89 15.76 13.57
C GLY A 267 -16.97 15.08 14.43
N GLU A 268 -16.89 15.13 15.75
CA GLU A 268 -17.93 14.56 16.65
C GLU A 268 -19.27 15.25 16.46
N GLU A 269 -19.31 16.58 16.51
CA GLU A 269 -20.52 17.38 16.32
C GLU A 269 -21.14 17.11 14.96
N GLY A 270 -20.33 17.13 13.90
CA GLY A 270 -20.79 16.83 12.53
C GLY A 270 -21.36 15.42 12.36
N LEU A 271 -20.89 14.40 13.11
CA LEU A 271 -21.49 13.08 13.12
C LEU A 271 -22.87 13.04 13.78
N VAL A 272 -23.04 13.80 14.87
CA VAL A 272 -24.34 13.92 15.53
C VAL A 272 -25.33 14.68 14.67
N GLU A 273 -24.93 15.84 14.12
CA GLU A 273 -25.74 16.62 13.19
C GLU A 273 -26.15 15.80 11.95
N LEU A 274 -25.21 15.08 11.35
CA LEU A 274 -25.49 14.22 10.19
C LEU A 274 -26.59 13.19 10.50
N GLY A 275 -26.60 12.63 11.71
CA GLY A 275 -27.60 11.63 12.09
C GLY A 275 -28.96 12.24 12.50
N GLU A 276 -29.06 13.56 12.67
CA GLU A 276 -30.28 14.28 13.05
C GLU A 276 -31.02 14.92 11.85
N ILE A 277 -30.42 14.87 10.63
CA ILE A 277 -31.03 15.33 9.39
C ILE A 277 -32.28 14.49 9.06
#